data_b1f7c93cdc73a0df8556069c20b3c05e
#
_entry.id   b1f7c93cdc73a0df8556069c20b3c05e
#
_cell.length_a   1.000
_cell.length_b   1.000
_cell.length_c   1.000
_cell.angle_alpha   90.00
_cell.angle_beta   90.00
_cell.angle_gamma   90.00
#
_symmetry.space_group_name_H-M   'P 1'
#
loop_
_entity.id
_entity.type
_entity.pdbx_description
1 polymer ?
#
loop_
_entity_poly.entity_id
_entity_poly.type
_entity_poly.pdbx_seq_one_letter_code
_entity_poly.pdbx_strand_id
1 'polypeptide(L)'
;MQTAELDGQSRSWRLFLPDGIKEGVEYPLVFNFHGTGSTPEQITELNELESLAEQHKFIVVAPKAEFSYETGGRHTWNVEQLDSPYNDVAFIKGLFAHLAQHYPIDTARIYATGFSGGARMSSRLACDLADTFAAIAPIAGVRFADNCAPAKAMPVLTYHGTQDPVNHYQHQADSPRYWHEGVEPAIQDWVAFNGCENRTTSAIRPGVTKTVWSDCRDDVAVIFYRSEQAGHTWPGSPKADLLAKYGLGSTDDLPMSDIIWAFLKQYQRQ
;
A
#
# COMPACT_ATOMS: atom_id res chain seq x y z
N MET A 1 -3.91 12.46 16.20
CA MET A 1 -2.94 11.34 16.43
C MET A 1 -3.32 10.60 17.70
N GLN A 2 -3.27 9.29 17.66
CA GLN A 2 -3.37 8.39 18.82
C GLN A 2 -2.01 7.74 19.08
N THR A 3 -1.77 7.26 20.29
CA THR A 3 -0.51 6.63 20.71
C THR A 3 -0.78 5.47 21.64
N ALA A 4 0.07 4.44 21.57
CA ALA A 4 0.12 3.34 22.54
C ALA A 4 1.50 2.68 22.54
N GLU A 5 1.79 1.94 23.60
CA GLU A 5 2.94 1.05 23.65
C GLU A 5 2.63 -0.24 22.88
N LEU A 6 3.27 -0.39 21.73
CA LEU A 6 3.14 -1.54 20.84
C LEU A 6 4.54 -2.00 20.41
N ASP A 7 4.76 -3.32 20.26
CA ASP A 7 6.07 -3.89 19.90
C ASP A 7 7.23 -3.44 20.81
N GLY A 8 6.94 -3.03 22.06
CA GLY A 8 7.92 -2.51 23.02
C GLY A 8 8.36 -1.08 22.78
N GLN A 9 7.65 -0.34 21.93
CA GLN A 9 7.92 1.04 21.59
C GLN A 9 6.65 1.90 21.69
N SER A 10 6.81 3.20 21.94
CA SER A 10 5.72 4.17 21.83
C SER A 10 5.44 4.42 20.35
N ARG A 11 4.30 3.98 19.88
CA ARG A 11 3.89 4.07 18.47
C ARG A 11 2.70 5.01 18.32
N SER A 12 2.59 5.65 17.16
CA SER A 12 1.52 6.60 16.90
C SER A 12 0.87 6.37 15.53
N TRP A 13 -0.39 6.78 15.43
CA TRP A 13 -1.17 6.68 14.20
C TRP A 13 -2.27 7.73 14.14
N ARG A 14 -2.72 8.05 12.94
CA ARG A 14 -3.97 8.76 12.68
C ARG A 14 -5.07 7.74 12.44
N LEU A 15 -6.22 7.93 13.07
CA LEU A 15 -7.41 7.11 12.86
C LEU A 15 -8.54 8.00 12.35
N PHE A 16 -9.20 7.57 11.29
CA PHE A 16 -10.42 8.15 10.76
C PHE A 16 -11.57 7.16 10.89
N LEU A 17 -12.66 7.61 11.49
CA LEU A 17 -13.91 6.88 11.60
C LEU A 17 -14.97 7.65 10.80
N PRO A 18 -15.68 7.02 9.85
CA PRO A 18 -16.73 7.70 9.10
C PRO A 18 -17.90 8.07 10.02
N ASP A 19 -18.58 9.15 9.71
CA ASP A 19 -19.76 9.57 10.47
C ASP A 19 -20.88 8.53 10.42
N GLY A 20 -21.68 8.46 11.49
CA GLY A 20 -22.84 7.56 11.56
C GLY A 20 -22.52 6.08 11.69
N ILE A 21 -21.35 5.74 12.27
CA ILE A 21 -21.06 4.37 12.70
C ILE A 21 -22.19 3.87 13.62
N LYS A 22 -22.73 2.70 13.30
CA LYS A 22 -23.86 2.10 14.02
C LYS A 22 -23.37 1.02 14.99
N GLU A 23 -23.99 0.95 16.14
CA GLU A 23 -23.76 -0.13 17.09
C GLU A 23 -24.12 -1.50 16.46
N GLY A 24 -23.29 -2.49 16.68
CA GLY A 24 -23.48 -3.85 16.15
C GLY A 24 -23.19 -4.02 14.64
N VAL A 25 -22.69 -2.98 13.96
CA VAL A 25 -22.25 -3.07 12.57
C VAL A 25 -20.74 -2.96 12.52
N GLU A 26 -20.08 -3.93 11.86
CA GLU A 26 -18.63 -3.92 11.64
C GLU A 26 -18.29 -3.32 10.27
N TYR A 27 -17.14 -2.62 10.21
CA TYR A 27 -16.69 -1.84 9.06
C TYR A 27 -15.32 -2.31 8.56
N PRO A 28 -15.07 -2.32 7.23
CA PRO A 28 -13.74 -2.61 6.70
C PRO A 28 -12.70 -1.64 7.24
N LEU A 29 -11.46 -2.11 7.41
CA LEU A 29 -10.33 -1.29 7.81
C LEU A 29 -9.29 -1.22 6.69
N VAL A 30 -8.85 -0.01 6.33
CA VAL A 30 -7.76 0.23 5.39
C VAL A 30 -6.57 0.84 6.13
N PHE A 31 -5.44 0.13 6.12
CA PHE A 31 -4.15 0.69 6.50
C PHE A 31 -3.59 1.52 5.35
N ASN A 32 -3.28 2.80 5.62
CA ASN A 32 -2.81 3.79 4.65
C ASN A 32 -1.39 4.24 4.99
N PHE A 33 -0.39 3.66 4.35
CA PHE A 33 1.03 3.84 4.68
C PHE A 33 1.65 5.00 3.92
N HIS A 34 2.24 5.96 4.64
CA HIS A 34 2.96 7.09 4.06
C HIS A 34 4.32 6.69 3.46
N GLY A 35 4.84 7.52 2.55
CA GLY A 35 6.17 7.37 1.95
C GLY A 35 7.31 7.75 2.90
N THR A 36 8.54 7.42 2.50
CA THR A 36 9.77 7.81 3.24
C THR A 36 9.86 9.30 3.43
N GLY A 37 10.05 9.75 4.68
CA GLY A 37 10.14 11.16 5.05
C GLY A 37 8.81 11.91 5.06
N SER A 38 7.69 11.20 4.92
CA SER A 38 6.33 11.72 4.99
C SER A 38 5.68 11.42 6.35
N THR A 39 4.40 11.77 6.51
CA THR A 39 3.63 11.60 7.75
C THR A 39 2.23 11.03 7.47
N PRO A 40 1.51 10.57 8.51
CA PRO A 40 0.11 10.15 8.38
C PRO A 40 -0.81 11.23 7.80
N GLU A 41 -0.60 12.49 8.16
CA GLU A 41 -1.38 13.62 7.64
C GLU A 41 -1.11 13.82 6.14
N GLN A 42 0.15 13.78 5.75
CA GLN A 42 0.55 14.01 4.36
C GLN A 42 0.06 12.92 3.41
N ILE A 43 0.04 11.65 3.82
CA ILE A 43 -0.53 10.59 2.97
C ILE A 43 -2.05 10.76 2.84
N THR A 44 -2.73 11.17 3.89
CA THR A 44 -4.17 11.45 3.86
C THR A 44 -4.48 12.61 2.89
N GLU A 45 -3.68 13.68 2.92
CA GLU A 45 -3.81 14.80 1.98
C GLU A 45 -3.42 14.42 0.54
N LEU A 46 -2.52 13.46 0.37
CA LEU A 46 -2.06 13.01 -0.94
C LEU A 46 -3.14 12.22 -1.69
N ASN A 47 -3.84 11.34 -1.00
CA ASN A 47 -4.74 10.38 -1.62
C ASN A 47 -6.22 10.54 -1.27
N GLU A 48 -6.56 11.49 -0.39
CA GLU A 48 -7.93 11.79 0.03
C GLU A 48 -8.75 10.55 0.47
N LEU A 49 -8.07 9.51 0.96
CA LEU A 49 -8.70 8.24 1.30
C LEU A 49 -9.75 8.38 2.42
N GLU A 50 -9.60 9.37 3.31
CA GLU A 50 -10.60 9.64 4.36
C GLU A 50 -11.92 10.15 3.78
N SER A 51 -11.87 10.99 2.73
CA SER A 51 -13.08 11.47 2.03
C SER A 51 -13.84 10.31 1.38
N LEU A 52 -13.09 9.38 0.79
CA LEU A 52 -13.66 8.17 0.20
C LEU A 52 -14.22 7.23 1.28
N ALA A 53 -13.53 7.13 2.41
CA ALA A 53 -13.98 6.35 3.57
C ALA A 53 -15.30 6.87 4.15
N GLU A 54 -15.47 8.20 4.19
CA GLU A 54 -16.74 8.81 4.59
C GLU A 54 -17.89 8.40 3.66
N GLN A 55 -17.65 8.38 2.35
CA GLN A 55 -18.67 8.02 1.36
C GLN A 55 -19.06 6.54 1.40
N HIS A 56 -18.08 5.67 1.59
CA HIS A 56 -18.26 4.22 1.50
C HIS A 56 -18.30 3.50 2.85
N LYS A 57 -18.18 4.24 3.94
CA LYS A 57 -18.26 3.73 5.32
C LYS A 57 -17.25 2.62 5.61
N PHE A 58 -15.96 2.96 5.49
CA PHE A 58 -14.85 2.15 5.98
C PHE A 58 -13.95 2.96 6.91
N ILE A 59 -13.20 2.30 7.75
CA ILE A 59 -12.26 2.91 8.70
C ILE A 59 -10.90 3.05 8.03
N VAL A 60 -10.20 4.16 8.26
CA VAL A 60 -8.81 4.35 7.79
C VAL A 60 -7.89 4.53 8.98
N VAL A 61 -6.80 3.78 8.99
CA VAL A 61 -5.68 3.99 9.91
C VAL A 61 -4.42 4.32 9.12
N ALA A 62 -3.79 5.45 9.44
CA ALA A 62 -2.50 5.84 8.90
C ALA A 62 -1.44 5.79 10.01
N PRO A 63 -0.67 4.70 10.11
CA PRO A 63 0.40 4.57 11.10
C PRO A 63 1.57 5.49 10.77
N LYS A 64 2.37 5.86 11.78
CA LYS A 64 3.59 6.65 11.64
C LYS A 64 4.81 5.72 11.69
N ALA A 65 5.68 5.84 10.68
CA ALA A 65 6.96 5.16 10.65
C ALA A 65 7.98 5.87 11.54
N GLU A 66 8.77 5.09 12.28
CA GLU A 66 9.84 5.62 13.15
C GLU A 66 11.23 5.04 12.79
N PHE A 67 11.30 4.02 11.94
CA PHE A 67 12.56 3.47 11.46
C PHE A 67 13.28 4.43 10.51
N SER A 68 14.61 4.45 10.56
CA SER A 68 15.47 5.15 9.59
C SER A 68 16.68 4.28 9.26
N TYR A 69 17.11 4.27 8.01
CA TYR A 69 18.34 3.59 7.58
C TYR A 69 19.60 4.25 8.14
N GLU A 70 19.51 5.54 8.50
CA GLU A 70 20.64 6.34 9.00
C GLU A 70 20.23 7.12 10.24
N THR A 71 21.14 7.30 11.19
CA THR A 71 20.89 8.11 12.37
C THR A 71 20.58 9.56 11.96
N GLY A 72 19.41 10.07 12.38
CA GLY A 72 18.92 11.41 12.01
C GLY A 72 18.42 11.51 10.56
N GLY A 73 18.32 10.37 9.84
CA GLY A 73 17.74 10.31 8.50
C GLY A 73 16.21 10.45 8.49
N ARG A 74 15.64 10.43 7.29
CA ARG A 74 14.19 10.43 7.11
C ARG A 74 13.57 9.13 7.60
N HIS A 75 12.47 9.21 8.34
CA HIS A 75 11.73 8.03 8.78
C HIS A 75 11.10 7.30 7.60
N THR A 76 11.12 5.99 7.68
CA THR A 76 10.54 5.07 6.70
C THR A 76 10.10 3.78 7.43
N TRP A 77 9.71 2.78 6.68
CA TRP A 77 9.32 1.47 7.19
C TRP A 77 10.49 0.49 7.13
N ASN A 78 10.66 -0.31 8.17
CA ASN A 78 11.65 -1.39 8.22
C ASN A 78 11.18 -2.62 7.42
N VAL A 79 11.04 -2.43 6.10
CA VAL A 79 10.53 -3.45 5.17
C VAL A 79 11.47 -4.64 5.07
N GLU A 80 12.77 -4.41 5.20
CA GLU A 80 13.81 -5.44 5.10
C GLU A 80 14.07 -6.15 6.43
N GLN A 81 13.33 -5.79 7.48
CA GLN A 81 13.46 -6.37 8.83
C GLN A 81 14.91 -6.32 9.36
N LEU A 82 15.58 -5.20 9.11
CA LEU A 82 16.91 -4.96 9.64
C LEU A 82 16.90 -4.93 11.17
N ASP A 83 18.02 -5.25 11.78
CA ASP A 83 18.20 -5.16 13.23
C ASP A 83 17.99 -3.72 13.70
N SER A 84 16.87 -3.50 14.40
CA SER A 84 16.38 -2.21 14.82
C SER A 84 15.38 -2.39 15.97
N PRO A 85 15.28 -1.40 16.89
CA PRO A 85 14.20 -1.41 17.88
C PRO A 85 12.80 -1.27 17.26
N TYR A 86 12.71 -0.87 16.00
CA TYR A 86 11.45 -0.71 15.28
C TYR A 86 11.17 -1.91 14.37
N ASN A 87 10.33 -2.82 14.83
CA ASN A 87 9.78 -3.92 14.05
C ASN A 87 8.39 -3.52 13.53
N ASP A 88 8.33 -3.02 12.30
CA ASP A 88 7.07 -2.48 11.77
C ASP A 88 6.03 -3.57 11.49
N VAL A 89 6.42 -4.81 11.21
CA VAL A 89 5.48 -5.93 11.09
C VAL A 89 4.82 -6.23 12.43
N ALA A 90 5.60 -6.31 13.50
CA ALA A 90 5.08 -6.50 14.86
C ALA A 90 4.20 -5.32 15.30
N PHE A 91 4.62 -4.09 14.99
CA PHE A 91 3.82 -2.89 15.22
C PHE A 91 2.43 -2.98 14.56
N ILE A 92 2.38 -3.27 13.26
CA ILE A 92 1.09 -3.31 12.53
C ILE A 92 0.21 -4.45 13.04
N LYS A 93 0.78 -5.60 13.37
CA LYS A 93 0.04 -6.70 14.00
C LYS A 93 -0.54 -6.28 15.36
N GLY A 94 0.24 -5.62 16.20
CA GLY A 94 -0.19 -5.10 17.50
C GLY A 94 -1.24 -4.00 17.35
N LEU A 95 -1.05 -3.08 16.39
CA LEU A 95 -2.00 -2.00 16.10
C LEU A 95 -3.34 -2.56 15.63
N PHE A 96 -3.34 -3.55 14.73
CA PHE A 96 -4.58 -4.21 14.32
C PHE A 96 -5.31 -4.83 15.52
N ALA A 97 -4.61 -5.58 16.37
CA ALA A 97 -5.20 -6.19 17.55
C ALA A 97 -5.76 -5.13 18.52
N HIS A 98 -5.05 -4.02 18.72
CA HIS A 98 -5.51 -2.88 19.51
C HIS A 98 -6.78 -2.26 18.93
N LEU A 99 -6.81 -1.97 17.64
CA LEU A 99 -7.96 -1.35 16.98
C LEU A 99 -9.20 -2.26 16.99
N ALA A 100 -9.04 -3.56 16.75
CA ALA A 100 -10.12 -4.53 16.74
C ALA A 100 -10.81 -4.70 18.12
N GLN A 101 -10.11 -4.37 19.21
CA GLN A 101 -10.70 -4.38 20.56
C GLN A 101 -11.50 -3.12 20.87
N HIS A 102 -11.22 -2.00 20.19
CA HIS A 102 -11.79 -0.69 20.56
C HIS A 102 -12.76 -0.13 19.51
N TYR A 103 -12.75 -0.66 18.30
CA TYR A 103 -13.54 -0.15 17.19
C TYR A 103 -14.29 -1.27 16.47
N PRO A 104 -15.43 -1.00 15.84
CA PRO A 104 -16.25 -2.00 15.17
C PRO A 104 -15.64 -2.39 13.81
N ILE A 105 -14.56 -3.15 13.84
CA ILE A 105 -13.79 -3.55 12.65
C ILE A 105 -14.24 -4.93 12.18
N ASP A 106 -14.61 -5.03 10.91
CA ASP A 106 -14.77 -6.30 10.22
C ASP A 106 -13.40 -6.94 9.96
N THR A 107 -13.06 -7.90 10.79
CA THR A 107 -11.76 -8.58 10.75
C THR A 107 -11.55 -9.43 9.51
N ALA A 108 -12.58 -9.71 8.72
CA ALA A 108 -12.45 -10.37 7.43
C ALA A 108 -12.09 -9.38 6.29
N ARG A 109 -12.28 -8.08 6.49
CA ARG A 109 -12.06 -7.04 5.47
C ARG A 109 -11.01 -6.02 5.91
N ILE A 110 -9.77 -6.51 6.05
CA ILE A 110 -8.59 -5.70 6.40
C ILE A 110 -7.74 -5.54 5.17
N TYR A 111 -7.38 -4.32 4.82
CA TYR A 111 -6.65 -4.00 3.59
C TYR A 111 -5.43 -3.12 3.88
N ALA A 112 -4.46 -3.16 2.97
CA ALA A 112 -3.29 -2.28 3.03
C ALA A 112 -3.10 -1.54 1.70
N THR A 113 -2.86 -0.24 1.80
CA THR A 113 -2.40 0.59 0.69
C THR A 113 -1.33 1.55 1.19
N GLY A 114 -0.58 2.12 0.28
CA GLY A 114 0.42 3.11 0.62
C GLY A 114 1.20 3.59 -0.58
N PHE A 115 1.98 4.64 -0.36
CA PHE A 115 2.78 5.30 -1.38
C PHE A 115 4.26 5.09 -1.14
N SER A 116 5.05 4.76 -2.20
CA SER A 116 6.51 4.71 -2.10
C SER A 116 7.02 3.73 -1.03
N GLY A 117 7.65 4.23 0.03
CA GLY A 117 8.02 3.44 1.21
C GLY A 117 6.84 2.69 1.83
N GLY A 118 5.67 3.33 1.88
CA GLY A 118 4.43 2.73 2.36
C GLY A 118 3.89 1.65 1.44
N ALA A 119 4.12 1.76 0.13
CA ALA A 119 3.79 0.70 -0.83
C ALA A 119 4.65 -0.55 -0.60
N ARG A 120 5.96 -0.35 -0.33
CA ARG A 120 6.85 -1.46 0.05
C ARG A 120 6.41 -2.12 1.35
N MET A 121 5.95 -1.32 2.33
CA MET A 121 5.40 -1.85 3.58
C MET A 121 4.13 -2.67 3.34
N SER A 122 3.20 -2.19 2.51
CA SER A 122 2.00 -2.96 2.14
C SER A 122 2.36 -4.31 1.52
N SER A 123 3.37 -4.35 0.65
CA SER A 123 3.88 -5.59 0.05
C SER A 123 4.52 -6.52 1.10
N ARG A 124 5.27 -5.97 2.07
CA ARG A 124 5.86 -6.75 3.18
C ARG A 124 4.78 -7.39 4.06
N LEU A 125 3.74 -6.65 4.40
CA LEU A 125 2.63 -7.14 5.21
C LEU A 125 1.84 -8.23 4.50
N ALA A 126 1.69 -8.16 3.18
CA ALA A 126 1.07 -9.22 2.38
C ALA A 126 1.83 -10.55 2.48
N CYS A 127 3.14 -10.51 2.72
CA CYS A 127 3.93 -11.70 2.97
C CYS A 127 3.81 -12.19 4.42
N ASP A 128 4.08 -11.31 5.38
CA ASP A 128 4.26 -11.71 6.78
C ASP A 128 2.93 -11.84 7.54
N LEU A 129 1.89 -11.13 7.09
CA LEU A 129 0.57 -11.09 7.70
C LEU A 129 -0.55 -11.45 6.69
N ALA A 130 -0.28 -12.42 5.80
CA ALA A 130 -1.26 -12.89 4.80
C ALA A 130 -2.57 -13.38 5.44
N ASP A 131 -2.51 -13.84 6.69
CA ASP A 131 -3.69 -14.22 7.48
C ASP A 131 -4.45 -13.01 8.05
N THR A 132 -3.92 -11.80 7.94
CA THR A 132 -4.56 -10.57 8.41
C THR A 132 -5.15 -9.76 7.26
N PHE A 133 -4.41 -9.60 6.18
CA PHE A 133 -4.84 -8.76 5.06
C PHE A 133 -5.59 -9.55 4.00
N ALA A 134 -6.75 -9.03 3.57
CA ALA A 134 -7.56 -9.62 2.50
C ALA A 134 -7.10 -9.20 1.09
N ALA A 135 -6.51 -8.03 0.94
CA ALA A 135 -5.94 -7.52 -0.31
C ALA A 135 -4.99 -6.35 -0.05
N ILE A 136 -4.10 -6.07 -1.01
CA ILE A 136 -3.19 -4.93 -0.95
C ILE A 136 -3.23 -4.08 -2.22
N ALA A 137 -2.92 -2.77 -2.06
CA ALA A 137 -2.82 -1.83 -3.17
C ALA A 137 -1.58 -0.92 -3.06
N PRO A 138 -0.35 -1.44 -3.31
CA PRO A 138 0.89 -0.66 -3.26
C PRO A 138 1.03 0.27 -4.47
N ILE A 139 1.20 1.59 -4.24
CA ILE A 139 1.34 2.61 -5.28
C ILE A 139 2.77 3.16 -5.34
N ALA A 140 3.37 3.13 -6.55
CA ALA A 140 4.74 3.57 -6.82
C ALA A 140 5.80 2.90 -5.93
N GLY A 141 5.65 1.60 -5.67
CA GLY A 141 6.59 0.90 -4.78
C GLY A 141 6.24 -0.56 -4.52
N VAL A 142 5.56 -1.24 -5.47
CA VAL A 142 5.28 -2.67 -5.35
C VAL A 142 6.58 -3.47 -5.25
N ARG A 143 6.58 -4.49 -4.38
CA ARG A 143 7.66 -5.46 -4.23
C ARG A 143 7.11 -6.85 -3.96
N PHE A 144 7.88 -7.87 -4.31
CA PHE A 144 7.76 -9.19 -3.69
C PHE A 144 8.89 -9.30 -2.66
N ALA A 145 8.55 -9.31 -1.38
CA ALA A 145 9.57 -9.20 -0.35
C ALA A 145 10.46 -10.45 -0.29
N ASP A 146 11.75 -10.27 0.03
CA ASP A 146 12.67 -11.38 0.20
C ASP A 146 12.13 -12.36 1.27
N ASN A 147 12.28 -13.66 1.01
CA ASN A 147 11.74 -14.73 1.84
C ASN A 147 10.21 -14.69 2.01
N CYS A 148 9.51 -14.09 1.04
CA CYS A 148 8.07 -14.06 1.00
C CYS A 148 7.50 -15.46 0.69
N ALA A 149 6.78 -16.02 1.62
CA ALA A 149 6.07 -17.30 1.44
C ALA A 149 4.73 -17.24 2.18
N PRO A 150 3.80 -16.36 1.72
CA PRO A 150 2.53 -16.21 2.39
C PRO A 150 1.73 -17.52 2.37
N ALA A 151 0.94 -17.74 3.41
CA ALA A 151 0.14 -18.96 3.53
C ALA A 151 -1.00 -19.06 2.49
N LYS A 152 -1.42 -17.91 1.93
CA LYS A 152 -2.55 -17.80 0.99
C LYS A 152 -2.19 -16.93 -0.21
N ALA A 153 -2.89 -17.11 -1.33
CA ALA A 153 -2.81 -16.16 -2.44
C ALA A 153 -3.27 -14.77 -2.00
N MET A 154 -2.65 -13.73 -2.57
CA MET A 154 -2.89 -12.34 -2.17
C MET A 154 -3.37 -11.52 -3.37
N PRO A 155 -4.56 -10.93 -3.32
CA PRO A 155 -5.00 -9.96 -4.31
C PRO A 155 -4.10 -8.72 -4.28
N VAL A 156 -3.57 -8.33 -5.45
CA VAL A 156 -2.67 -7.19 -5.58
C VAL A 156 -3.15 -6.25 -6.68
N LEU A 157 -3.33 -4.97 -6.36
CA LEU A 157 -3.46 -3.90 -7.34
C LEU A 157 -2.29 -2.95 -7.19
N THR A 158 -1.61 -2.61 -8.29
CA THR A 158 -0.51 -1.65 -8.24
C THR A 158 -0.56 -0.66 -9.40
N TYR A 159 0.03 0.51 -9.19
CA TYR A 159 0.30 1.50 -10.21
C TYR A 159 1.77 1.91 -10.16
N HIS A 160 2.37 2.12 -11.35
CA HIS A 160 3.73 2.66 -11.45
C HIS A 160 3.93 3.45 -12.74
N GLY A 161 4.60 4.60 -12.63
CA GLY A 161 5.05 5.39 -13.78
C GLY A 161 6.41 4.93 -14.29
N THR A 162 6.58 4.81 -15.62
CA THR A 162 7.88 4.39 -16.19
C THR A 162 8.96 5.46 -16.08
N GLN A 163 8.58 6.70 -15.77
CA GLN A 163 9.49 7.83 -15.57
C GLN A 163 9.77 8.11 -14.09
N ASP A 164 9.50 7.13 -13.21
CA ASP A 164 9.71 7.27 -11.77
C ASP A 164 11.21 7.47 -11.47
N PRO A 165 11.63 8.66 -10.95
CA PRO A 165 13.02 8.96 -10.66
C PRO A 165 13.50 8.45 -9.29
N VAL A 166 12.61 7.85 -8.48
CA VAL A 166 12.88 7.41 -7.12
C VAL A 166 12.91 5.88 -7.04
N ASN A 167 11.81 5.24 -7.39
CA ASN A 167 11.69 3.79 -7.50
C ASN A 167 11.72 3.43 -8.98
N HIS A 168 12.92 3.34 -9.54
CA HIS A 168 13.13 3.15 -10.99
C HIS A 168 12.31 1.98 -11.52
N TYR A 169 11.58 2.22 -12.62
CA TYR A 169 10.74 1.18 -13.24
C TYR A 169 11.52 -0.07 -13.59
N GLN A 170 12.71 0.11 -14.15
CA GLN A 170 13.72 -0.94 -14.31
C GLN A 170 14.82 -0.71 -13.29
N HIS A 171 15.23 -1.75 -12.58
CA HIS A 171 16.35 -1.66 -11.66
C HIS A 171 17.62 -1.20 -12.42
N GLN A 172 18.35 -0.25 -11.84
CA GLN A 172 19.54 0.36 -12.38
C GLN A 172 20.68 0.26 -11.37
N ALA A 173 21.92 0.43 -11.82
CA ALA A 173 23.09 0.34 -10.95
C ALA A 173 23.12 1.41 -9.85
N ASP A 174 22.46 2.53 -10.06
CA ASP A 174 22.29 3.64 -9.12
C ASP A 174 20.93 3.62 -8.38
N SER A 175 20.15 2.56 -8.54
CA SER A 175 18.91 2.39 -7.76
C SER A 175 19.21 2.38 -6.27
N PRO A 176 18.35 3.01 -5.43
CA PRO A 176 18.56 3.03 -4.00
C PRO A 176 18.70 1.61 -3.42
N ARG A 177 19.47 1.48 -2.34
CA ARG A 177 19.75 0.18 -1.68
C ARG A 177 18.50 -0.64 -1.38
N TYR A 178 17.39 0.01 -1.04
CA TYR A 178 16.12 -0.63 -0.73
C TYR A 178 15.30 -1.03 -1.97
N TRP A 179 15.78 -0.72 -3.20
CA TRP A 179 15.11 -1.02 -4.46
C TRP A 179 15.90 -2.07 -5.23
N HIS A 180 15.76 -3.34 -4.83
CA HIS A 180 16.60 -4.46 -5.30
C HIS A 180 16.22 -4.98 -6.68
N GLU A 181 14.99 -4.70 -7.11
CA GLU A 181 14.42 -5.19 -8.36
C GLU A 181 13.60 -4.10 -9.05
N GLY A 182 13.29 -4.29 -10.32
CA GLY A 182 12.35 -3.43 -11.05
C GLY A 182 10.90 -3.79 -10.77
N VAL A 183 9.99 -2.97 -11.30
CA VAL A 183 8.55 -3.10 -11.09
C VAL A 183 7.99 -4.38 -11.69
N GLU A 184 8.34 -4.68 -12.95
CA GLU A 184 7.80 -5.87 -13.63
C GLU A 184 8.25 -7.19 -12.99
N PRO A 185 9.52 -7.40 -12.61
CA PRO A 185 9.91 -8.57 -11.84
C PRO A 185 9.09 -8.78 -10.58
N ALA A 186 8.93 -7.75 -9.74
CA ALA A 186 8.12 -7.82 -8.53
C ALA A 186 6.66 -8.23 -8.81
N ILE A 187 6.08 -7.72 -9.89
CA ILE A 187 4.71 -8.11 -10.30
C ILE A 187 4.69 -9.57 -10.77
N GLN A 188 5.68 -10.01 -11.55
CA GLN A 188 5.75 -11.40 -12.01
C GLN A 188 5.90 -12.38 -10.85
N ASP A 189 6.62 -12.02 -9.80
CA ASP A 189 6.73 -12.84 -8.59
C ASP A 189 5.37 -12.97 -7.87
N TRP A 190 4.56 -11.90 -7.78
CA TRP A 190 3.19 -11.99 -7.29
C TRP A 190 2.30 -12.84 -8.19
N VAL A 191 2.43 -12.73 -9.52
CA VAL A 191 1.68 -13.54 -10.50
C VAL A 191 2.04 -15.01 -10.36
N ALA A 192 3.33 -15.33 -10.29
CA ALA A 192 3.82 -16.69 -10.13
C ALA A 192 3.39 -17.28 -8.77
N PHE A 193 3.55 -16.51 -7.69
CA PHE A 193 3.13 -16.93 -6.36
C PHE A 193 1.63 -17.22 -6.30
N ASN A 194 0.80 -16.34 -6.87
CA ASN A 194 -0.66 -16.53 -6.93
C ASN A 194 -1.08 -17.63 -7.91
N GLY A 195 -0.18 -18.10 -8.78
CA GLY A 195 -0.48 -19.15 -9.78
C GLY A 195 -1.51 -18.69 -10.83
N CYS A 196 -1.39 -17.44 -11.29
CA CYS A 196 -2.32 -16.89 -12.28
C CYS A 196 -2.04 -17.44 -13.68
N GLU A 197 -3.07 -17.89 -14.39
CA GLU A 197 -2.94 -18.56 -15.69
C GLU A 197 -3.27 -17.65 -16.88
N ASN A 198 -4.16 -16.66 -16.69
CA ASN A 198 -4.60 -15.77 -17.76
C ASN A 198 -4.06 -14.35 -17.58
N ARG A 199 -3.81 -13.69 -18.72
CA ARG A 199 -3.36 -12.30 -18.77
C ARG A 199 -4.13 -11.52 -19.83
N THR A 200 -4.70 -10.38 -19.47
CA THR A 200 -5.30 -9.43 -20.40
C THR A 200 -4.71 -8.04 -20.20
N THR A 201 -4.47 -7.33 -21.30
CA THR A 201 -3.99 -5.93 -21.24
C THR A 201 -4.91 -5.06 -22.09
N SER A 202 -5.30 -3.93 -21.53
CA SER A 202 -6.14 -2.92 -22.20
C SER A 202 -5.56 -1.52 -22.03
N ALA A 203 -5.71 -0.68 -23.05
CA ALA A 203 -5.45 0.74 -22.93
C ALA A 203 -6.61 1.40 -22.16
N ILE A 204 -6.29 2.16 -21.13
CA ILE A 204 -7.28 2.90 -20.32
C ILE A 204 -7.41 4.32 -20.86
N ARG A 205 -6.29 4.91 -21.24
CA ARG A 205 -6.14 6.21 -21.90
C ARG A 205 -4.78 6.27 -22.63
N PRO A 206 -4.51 7.28 -23.44
CA PRO A 206 -3.18 7.44 -24.04
C PRO A 206 -2.07 7.39 -23.01
N GLY A 207 -1.10 6.49 -23.20
CA GLY A 207 0.04 6.30 -22.31
C GLY A 207 -0.26 5.53 -21.01
N VAL A 208 -1.50 5.07 -20.77
CA VAL A 208 -1.83 4.27 -19.59
C VAL A 208 -2.48 2.95 -19.97
N THR A 209 -1.88 1.86 -19.50
CA THR A 209 -2.40 0.52 -19.69
C THR A 209 -2.79 -0.11 -18.36
N LYS A 210 -3.80 -0.98 -18.41
CA LYS A 210 -4.18 -1.88 -17.32
C LYS A 210 -3.92 -3.31 -17.76
N THR A 211 -3.09 -4.03 -17.01
CA THR A 211 -2.91 -5.47 -17.16
C THR A 211 -3.56 -6.18 -15.98
N VAL A 212 -4.31 -7.22 -16.27
CA VAL A 212 -4.97 -8.08 -15.28
C VAL A 212 -4.46 -9.48 -15.48
N TRP A 213 -3.96 -10.11 -14.42
CA TRP A 213 -3.72 -11.54 -14.34
C TRP A 213 -4.83 -12.14 -13.50
N SER A 214 -5.51 -13.14 -14.06
CA SER A 214 -6.67 -13.82 -13.50
C SER A 214 -6.51 -15.35 -13.54
N ASP A 215 -7.56 -16.06 -13.12
CA ASP A 215 -7.54 -17.51 -12.93
C ASP A 215 -6.37 -17.92 -12.02
N CYS A 216 -6.22 -17.18 -10.95
CA CYS A 216 -5.25 -17.40 -9.90
C CYS A 216 -5.85 -18.33 -8.83
N ARG A 217 -5.00 -18.89 -7.96
CA ARG A 217 -5.46 -19.60 -6.77
C ARG A 217 -6.34 -18.71 -5.90
N ASP A 218 -7.28 -19.30 -5.20
CA ASP A 218 -8.19 -18.62 -4.26
C ASP A 218 -9.02 -17.48 -4.91
N ASP A 219 -9.25 -17.55 -6.24
CA ASP A 219 -10.00 -16.54 -7.02
C ASP A 219 -9.48 -15.09 -6.89
N VAL A 220 -8.18 -14.94 -6.63
CA VAL A 220 -7.56 -13.62 -6.55
C VAL A 220 -7.18 -13.09 -7.93
N ALA A 221 -6.72 -11.85 -7.99
CA ALA A 221 -6.14 -11.23 -9.19
C ALA A 221 -4.91 -10.39 -8.87
N VAL A 222 -4.02 -10.25 -9.85
CA VAL A 222 -2.98 -9.23 -9.86
C VAL A 222 -3.33 -8.20 -10.93
N ILE A 223 -3.41 -6.93 -10.55
CA ILE A 223 -3.77 -5.83 -11.45
C ILE A 223 -2.65 -4.79 -11.46
N PHE A 224 -2.19 -4.45 -12.64
CA PHE A 224 -1.16 -3.44 -12.84
C PHE A 224 -1.61 -2.31 -13.75
N TYR A 225 -1.56 -1.09 -13.24
CA TYR A 225 -1.70 0.14 -14.01
C TYR A 225 -0.31 0.71 -14.30
N ARG A 226 0.10 0.70 -15.56
CA ARG A 226 1.38 1.22 -16.04
C ARG A 226 1.16 2.52 -16.78
N SER A 227 1.87 3.57 -16.37
CA SER A 227 1.92 4.85 -17.10
C SER A 227 3.26 5.03 -17.79
N GLU A 228 3.24 5.46 -19.05
CA GLU A 228 4.46 5.74 -19.83
C GLU A 228 5.07 7.10 -19.53
N GLN A 229 4.29 8.01 -18.94
CA GLN A 229 4.70 9.41 -18.75
C GLN A 229 4.81 9.83 -17.29
N ALA A 230 4.17 9.12 -16.40
CA ALA A 230 4.17 9.48 -14.99
C ALA A 230 5.49 9.13 -14.29
N GLY A 231 5.82 9.94 -13.29
CA GLY A 231 6.92 9.75 -12.38
C GLY A 231 6.50 9.07 -11.07
N HIS A 232 7.15 9.49 -9.99
CA HIS A 232 6.91 9.00 -8.62
C HIS A 232 5.70 9.71 -8.01
N THR A 233 4.48 9.31 -8.39
CA THR A 233 3.27 10.05 -8.09
C THR A 233 2.11 9.14 -7.68
N TRP A 234 1.10 9.75 -7.03
CA TRP A 234 -0.20 9.13 -6.79
C TRP A 234 -1.18 9.70 -7.83
N PRO A 235 -1.72 8.89 -8.76
CA PRO A 235 -2.64 9.38 -9.78
C PRO A 235 -3.91 10.01 -9.20
N GLY A 236 -4.35 11.10 -9.79
CA GLY A 236 -5.52 11.86 -9.33
C GLY A 236 -5.32 12.60 -8.01
N SER A 237 -4.08 12.68 -7.51
CA SER A 237 -3.79 13.40 -6.27
C SER A 237 -4.06 14.91 -6.40
N PRO A 238 -4.69 15.55 -5.40
CA PRO A 238 -4.78 17.02 -5.35
C PRO A 238 -3.41 17.70 -5.13
N LYS A 239 -2.36 16.92 -4.83
CA LYS A 239 -0.99 17.40 -4.64
C LYS A 239 -0.11 17.19 -5.90
N ALA A 240 -0.70 16.91 -7.06
CA ALA A 240 0.02 16.64 -8.31
C ALA A 240 1.08 17.72 -8.65
N ASP A 241 0.71 18.99 -8.59
CA ASP A 241 1.60 20.12 -8.86
C ASP A 241 2.75 20.21 -7.85
N LEU A 242 2.49 19.86 -6.59
CA LEU A 242 3.51 19.83 -5.54
C LEU A 242 4.53 18.71 -5.80
N LEU A 243 4.07 17.52 -6.18
CA LEU A 243 4.94 16.40 -6.53
C LEU A 243 5.83 16.75 -7.72
N ALA A 244 5.25 17.35 -8.77
CA ALA A 244 6.00 17.80 -9.94
C ALA A 244 7.05 18.87 -9.57
N LYS A 245 6.73 19.83 -8.70
CA LYS A 245 7.65 20.85 -8.20
C LYS A 245 8.85 20.27 -7.42
N TYR A 246 8.65 19.14 -6.74
CA TYR A 246 9.73 18.42 -6.07
C TYR A 246 10.51 17.48 -6.99
N GLY A 247 10.29 17.54 -8.32
CA GLY A 247 11.02 16.72 -9.28
C GLY A 247 10.59 15.27 -9.32
N LEU A 248 9.42 14.95 -8.77
CA LEU A 248 8.89 13.59 -8.74
C LEU A 248 8.19 13.19 -10.04
N GLY A 249 8.10 14.09 -11.00
CA GLY A 249 7.54 13.88 -12.33
C GLY A 249 6.06 14.24 -12.45
N SER A 250 5.50 13.98 -13.63
CA SER A 250 4.08 14.19 -13.91
C SER A 250 3.22 13.08 -13.30
N THR A 251 1.94 13.34 -13.15
CA THR A 251 0.94 12.36 -12.70
C THR A 251 -0.16 12.16 -13.72
N ASP A 252 -0.79 11.01 -13.71
CA ASP A 252 -2.03 10.77 -14.47
C ASP A 252 -3.23 11.27 -13.69
N ASP A 253 -4.24 11.71 -14.44
CA ASP A 253 -5.57 12.04 -13.91
C ASP A 253 -6.44 10.77 -13.86
N LEU A 254 -6.02 9.77 -13.06
CA LEU A 254 -6.80 8.58 -12.73
C LEU A 254 -7.32 8.70 -11.30
N PRO A 255 -8.59 8.40 -11.04
CA PRO A 255 -9.13 8.40 -9.68
C PRO A 255 -8.60 7.17 -8.92
N MET A 256 -7.30 7.18 -8.59
CA MET A 256 -6.62 5.98 -8.09
C MET A 256 -7.18 5.50 -6.76
N SER A 257 -7.60 6.40 -5.87
CA SER A 257 -8.19 6.02 -4.59
C SER A 257 -9.53 5.30 -4.76
N ASP A 258 -10.37 5.74 -5.72
CA ASP A 258 -11.63 5.05 -6.08
C ASP A 258 -11.35 3.67 -6.71
N ILE A 259 -10.35 3.61 -7.59
CA ILE A 259 -9.91 2.35 -8.23
C ILE A 259 -9.42 1.36 -7.18
N ILE A 260 -8.63 1.82 -6.23
CA ILE A 260 -8.13 1.02 -5.09
C ILE A 260 -9.31 0.49 -4.27
N TRP A 261 -10.22 1.35 -3.84
CA TRP A 261 -11.37 0.92 -3.05
C TRP A 261 -12.28 -0.05 -3.81
N ALA A 262 -12.56 0.23 -5.07
CA ALA A 262 -13.34 -0.66 -5.93
C ALA A 262 -12.72 -2.05 -6.08
N PHE A 263 -11.39 -2.15 -6.02
CA PHE A 263 -10.65 -3.42 -6.00
C PHE A 263 -10.70 -4.06 -4.61
N LEU A 264 -10.27 -3.37 -3.57
CA LEU A 264 -10.12 -3.93 -2.21
C LEU A 264 -11.42 -4.54 -1.70
N LYS A 265 -12.54 -3.84 -1.85
CA LYS A 265 -13.87 -4.27 -1.35
C LYS A 265 -14.41 -5.57 -1.94
N GLN A 266 -13.78 -6.10 -3.01
CA GLN A 266 -14.16 -7.38 -3.62
C GLN A 266 -13.67 -8.58 -2.83
N TYR A 267 -12.68 -8.38 -1.96
CA TYR A 267 -11.99 -9.44 -1.25
C TYR A 267 -12.32 -9.42 0.24
N GLN A 268 -12.50 -10.60 0.78
CA GLN A 268 -12.60 -10.83 2.21
C GLN A 268 -11.87 -12.12 2.55
N ARG A 269 -11.35 -12.19 3.74
CA ARG A 269 -10.73 -13.42 4.25
C ARG A 269 -11.81 -14.45 4.56
N GLN A 270 -11.51 -15.69 4.23
CA GLN A 270 -12.30 -16.86 4.61
C GLN A 270 -11.80 -17.43 5.92
#